data_49b52115e4e72320934fdd73f55e65f7
#
_entry.id   49b52115e4e72320934fdd73f55e65f7
#
_cell.length_a   1.000
_cell.length_b   1.000
_cell.length_c   1.000
_cell.angle_alpha   90.00
_cell.angle_beta   90.00
_cell.angle_gamma   90.00
#
_symmetry.space_group_name_H-M   'P 1'
#
loop_
_entity.id
_entity.type
_entity.pdbx_description
1 polymer ?
#
loop_
_entity_poly.entity_id
_entity_poly.type
_entity_poly.pdbx_seq_one_letter_code
_entity_poly.pdbx_strand_id
1 'polypeptide(L)' 'MTCAEAEKLIVPYMEDKLSVTELEDFIEHIETCKNCREELEIHYM' A
#
# COMPACT_ATOMS: atom_id res chain seq x y z
N MET A 1 3.73 -8.60 5.95
CA MET A 1 3.95 -7.14 5.78
C MET A 1 3.35 -6.40 6.95
N THR A 2 4.06 -5.44 7.50
CA THR A 2 3.56 -4.61 8.60
C THR A 2 2.94 -3.33 8.06
N CYS A 3 2.18 -2.63 8.90
CA CYS A 3 1.60 -1.35 8.50
C CYS A 3 2.67 -0.33 8.13
N ALA A 4 3.79 -0.34 8.85
CA ALA A 4 4.88 0.57 8.53
C ALA A 4 5.45 0.30 7.15
N GLU A 5 5.59 -0.97 6.79
CA GLU A 5 6.07 -1.34 5.47
C GLU A 5 5.06 -0.96 4.39
N ALA A 6 3.78 -1.16 4.65
CA ALA A 6 2.74 -0.80 3.70
C ALA A 6 2.74 0.72 3.46
N GLU A 7 2.92 1.51 4.51
CA GLU A 7 2.99 2.95 4.37
C GLU A 7 4.15 3.39 3.48
N LYS A 8 5.28 2.70 3.59
CA LYS A 8 6.43 2.99 2.74
C LYS A 8 6.19 2.65 1.27
N LEU A 9 5.29 1.72 1.03
CA LEU A 9 4.97 1.29 -0.34
C LEU A 9 3.89 2.13 -1.01
N ILE A 10 3.20 2.99 -0.24
CA ILE A 10 2.13 3.81 -0.80
C ILE A 10 2.64 4.70 -1.93
N VAL A 11 3.72 5.43 -1.71
CA VAL A 11 4.27 6.33 -2.72
C VAL A 11 4.75 5.57 -3.95
N PRO A 12 5.57 4.51 -3.81
CA PRO A 12 5.97 3.72 -4.98
C PRO A 12 4.77 3.10 -5.70
N TYR A 13 3.73 2.71 -4.96
CA TYR A 13 2.52 2.18 -5.57
C TYR A 13 1.86 3.21 -6.48
N MET A 14 1.75 4.45 -6.00
CA MET A 14 1.14 5.52 -6.77
C MET A 14 1.98 5.92 -7.98
N GLU A 15 3.29 5.70 -7.90
CA GLU A 15 4.20 5.97 -9.00
C GLU A 15 4.38 4.78 -9.94
N ASP A 16 3.66 3.69 -9.67
CA ASP A 16 3.71 2.47 -10.47
C ASP A 16 5.13 1.87 -10.52
N LYS A 17 5.80 1.89 -9.37
CA LYS A 17 7.17 1.39 -9.26
C LYS A 17 7.29 0.09 -8.49
N LEU A 18 6.19 -0.50 -8.07
CA LEU A 18 6.23 -1.76 -7.35
C LEU A 18 6.32 -2.94 -8.31
N SER A 19 7.10 -3.96 -7.91
CA SER A 19 7.12 -5.22 -8.63
C SER A 19 5.79 -5.95 -8.40
N VAL A 20 5.52 -6.97 -9.20
CA VAL A 20 4.28 -7.74 -9.09
C VAL A 20 4.16 -8.33 -7.68
N THR A 21 5.25 -8.89 -7.16
CA THR A 21 5.25 -9.50 -5.83
C THR A 21 4.93 -8.47 -4.75
N GLU A 22 5.59 -7.34 -4.80
CA GLU A 22 5.35 -6.27 -3.82
C GLU A 22 3.93 -5.73 -3.94
N LEU A 23 3.45 -5.59 -5.15
CA LEU A 23 2.10 -5.11 -5.40
C LEU A 23 1.06 -6.06 -4.80
N GLU A 24 1.23 -7.35 -5.00
CA GLU A 24 0.31 -8.35 -4.45
C GLU A 24 0.29 -8.31 -2.93
N ASP A 25 1.47 -8.25 -2.30
CA ASP A 25 1.58 -8.18 -0.86
C ASP A 25 0.94 -6.90 -0.32
N PHE A 26 1.18 -5.80 -0.99
CA PHE A 26 0.62 -4.51 -0.59
C PHE A 26 -0.91 -4.52 -0.67
N ILE A 27 -1.45 -4.99 -1.77
CA ILE A 27 -2.91 -5.04 -1.95
C ILE A 27 -3.55 -5.95 -0.92
N GLU A 28 -2.95 -7.12 -0.67
CA GLU A 28 -3.45 -8.02 0.35
C GLU A 28 -3.48 -7.36 1.71
N HIS A 29 -2.44 -6.61 2.04
CA HIS A 29 -2.37 -5.93 3.32
C HIS A 29 -3.46 -4.87 3.45
N ILE A 30 -3.66 -4.03 2.45
CA ILE A 30 -4.66 -2.96 2.53
C ILE A 30 -6.08 -3.50 2.53
N GLU A 31 -6.29 -4.70 2.02
CA GLU A 31 -7.61 -5.33 2.10
C GLU A 31 -7.92 -5.80 3.52
N THR A 32 -6.90 -6.15 4.29
CA THR A 32 -7.09 -6.62 5.66
C THR A 32 -6.87 -5.55 6.71
N CYS A 33 -6.16 -4.48 6.37
CA CYS A 33 -5.86 -3.39 7.29
C CYS A 33 -6.57 -2.11 6.87
N LYS A 34 -7.64 -1.79 7.56
CA LYS A 34 -8.42 -0.59 7.25
C LYS A 34 -7.60 0.67 7.37
N ASN A 35 -6.70 0.74 8.36
CA ASN A 35 -5.83 1.89 8.56
C ASN A 35 -4.99 2.20 7.32
N CYS A 36 -4.34 1.18 6.78
CA CYS A 36 -3.50 1.37 5.60
C CYS A 36 -4.33 1.73 4.37
N ARG A 37 -5.53 1.18 4.28
CA ARG A 37 -6.43 1.51 3.19
C ARG A 37 -6.84 2.99 3.27
N GLU A 38 -7.14 3.46 4.46
CA GLU A 38 -7.51 4.87 4.65
C GLU A 38 -6.34 5.79 4.33
N GLU A 39 -5.13 5.40 4.70
CA GLU A 39 -3.94 6.16 4.35
C GLU A 39 -3.76 6.25 2.85
N LEU A 40 -4.00 5.15 2.16
CA LEU A 40 -3.92 5.15 0.70
C LEU A 40 -4.95 6.09 0.09
N GLU A 41 -6.16 6.09 0.60
CA GLU A 41 -7.21 6.99 0.12
C GLU A 41 -6.83 8.45 0.30
N ILE A 42 -6.22 8.78 1.43
CA ILE A 42 -5.76 10.14 1.69
C ILE A 42 -4.70 10.55 0.66
N HIS A 43 -3.81 9.66 0.32
CA HIS A 43 -2.79 9.95 -0.69
C HIS A 43 -3.37 10.11 -2.09
N TYR A 44 -4.51 9.50 -2.33
CA TYR A 44 -5.18 9.59 -3.63
C TYR A 44 -5.87 10.94 -3.83
N MET A 45 -6.12 11.62 -2.76
CA MET A 45 -6.71 12.95 -2.86
C MET A 45 -5.62 13.97 -3.19
#